data_572f6e754c046cebe6041c6686806f10
#
_entry.id   572f6e754c046cebe6041c6686806f10
#
_cell.length_a   1.000
_cell.length_b   1.000
_cell.length_c   1.000
_cell.angle_alpha   90.00
_cell.angle_beta   90.00
_cell.angle_gamma   90.00
#
_symmetry.space_group_name_H-M   'P 1'
#
loop_
_entity.id
_entity.type
_entity.pdbx_description
1 polymer ?
#
loop_
_entity_poly.entity_id
_entity_poly.type
_entity_poly.pdbx_seq_one_letter_code
_entity_poly.pdbx_strand_id
1 'polypeptide(L)'
;LALLVGCSAQDPEPPEVVVSGDAGAAPTVTYRTPLPLAEPISEVVWEGTGPDLAEGRPVLLDFWLENASDASLVKESYSSSPTPRMLTEEDLGKDLYATLSGQKVGARLLQLSPASEASASSYPTVTVLDVLPVRADGEPVAPREGMPAVALADDGAPSLTPTGTEPPGELVVQPLVRGTGDQVAEGDVITVQYTGFVWGTGEPFDSTWTNGSPTTFRLDDVPAWKEALVEQAVGSQVMVVVPPTYPLGATQSEELSGQTIVFVIDLLATRSPAPADAPDPAATAVPEGE
;
A
#
# COMPACT_ATOMS: atom_id res chain seq x y z
N LEU A 1 29.02 21.33 58.77
CA LEU A 1 28.08 21.69 57.69
C LEU A 1 28.48 20.87 56.47
N ALA A 2 27.79 19.77 56.17
CA ALA A 2 28.04 18.93 55.01
C ALA A 2 27.10 19.43 53.88
N LEU A 3 27.68 19.90 52.78
CA LEU A 3 26.99 20.20 51.53
C LEU A 3 26.78 18.88 50.76
N LEU A 4 25.55 18.41 50.68
CA LEU A 4 25.13 17.38 49.73
C LEU A 4 25.02 18.06 48.37
N VAL A 5 25.98 17.76 47.49
CA VAL A 5 25.86 18.05 46.05
C VAL A 5 24.96 16.96 45.48
N GLY A 6 23.68 17.30 45.22
CA GLY A 6 22.79 16.44 44.46
C GLY A 6 23.24 16.41 43.00
N CYS A 7 23.76 15.29 42.53
CA CYS A 7 23.83 15.00 41.10
C CYS A 7 22.36 14.80 40.60
N SER A 8 21.77 15.79 39.95
CA SER A 8 20.63 15.55 39.11
C SER A 8 21.12 14.72 37.93
N ALA A 9 20.73 13.46 37.86
CA ALA A 9 20.83 12.68 36.63
C ALA A 9 20.01 13.44 35.57
N GLN A 10 20.68 13.93 34.57
CA GLN A 10 20.05 14.49 33.39
C GLN A 10 19.42 13.30 32.65
N ASP A 11 18.13 13.32 32.43
CA ASP A 11 17.49 12.31 31.59
C ASP A 11 18.22 12.31 30.24
N PRO A 12 18.55 11.10 29.68
CA PRO A 12 19.21 11.05 28.39
C PRO A 12 18.32 11.73 27.34
N GLU A 13 18.90 12.66 26.59
CA GLU A 13 18.19 13.25 25.43
C GLU A 13 17.75 12.11 24.50
N PRO A 14 16.52 12.20 23.96
CA PRO A 14 16.05 11.21 23.00
C PRO A 14 17.01 11.13 21.80
N PRO A 15 17.19 9.94 21.23
CA PRO A 15 18.10 9.77 20.10
C PRO A 15 17.61 10.58 18.90
N GLU A 16 18.51 11.36 18.30
CA GLU A 16 18.20 12.15 17.12
C GLU A 16 18.23 11.25 15.87
N VAL A 17 17.06 11.07 15.24
CA VAL A 17 16.91 10.37 13.96
C VAL A 17 16.26 11.34 12.96
N VAL A 18 16.94 11.58 11.85
CA VAL A 18 16.45 12.47 10.80
C VAL A 18 15.92 11.64 9.63
N VAL A 19 14.65 11.82 9.29
CA VAL A 19 13.99 11.20 8.14
C VAL A 19 13.73 12.26 7.08
N SER A 20 14.14 12.00 5.84
CA SER A 20 13.94 12.89 4.69
C SER A 20 13.50 12.07 3.45
N GLY A 21 13.15 12.77 2.38
CA GLY A 21 12.63 12.20 1.13
C GLY A 21 11.19 12.60 0.89
N ASP A 22 10.73 12.45 -0.35
CA ASP A 22 9.39 12.84 -0.77
C ASP A 22 8.35 11.77 -0.41
N ALA A 23 7.08 12.16 -0.36
CA ALA A 23 5.96 11.23 -0.18
C ALA A 23 5.92 10.22 -1.34
N GLY A 24 5.70 8.93 -1.02
CA GLY A 24 5.68 7.84 -2.00
C GLY A 24 7.05 7.35 -2.46
N ALA A 25 8.14 8.00 -2.03
CA ALA A 25 9.51 7.58 -2.30
C ALA A 25 10.18 6.99 -1.06
N ALA A 26 11.13 6.06 -1.27
CA ALA A 26 11.93 5.51 -0.19
C ALA A 26 12.60 6.63 0.63
N PRO A 27 12.53 6.59 1.97
CA PRO A 27 13.13 7.60 2.81
C PRO A 27 14.65 7.51 2.82
N THR A 28 15.30 8.63 3.14
CA THR A 28 16.68 8.63 3.60
C THR A 28 16.65 8.82 5.11
N VAL A 29 17.27 7.90 5.84
CA VAL A 29 17.32 7.91 7.30
C VAL A 29 18.75 8.18 7.76
N THR A 30 18.94 9.10 8.70
CA THR A 30 20.27 9.47 9.21
C THR A 30 20.25 9.54 10.74
N TYR A 31 21.12 8.79 11.37
CA TYR A 31 21.32 8.77 12.81
C TYR A 31 22.71 8.28 13.19
N ARG A 32 23.08 8.39 14.46
CA ARG A 32 24.35 7.84 14.97
C ARG A 32 24.21 6.36 15.33
N THR A 33 25.12 5.54 14.85
CA THR A 33 25.18 4.10 15.17
C THR A 33 26.25 3.79 16.24
N PRO A 34 25.99 2.84 17.13
CA PRO A 34 24.70 2.22 17.40
C PRO A 34 23.72 3.20 18.03
N LEU A 35 22.42 3.09 17.67
CA LEU A 35 21.37 3.93 18.26
C LEU A 35 20.97 3.36 19.64
N PRO A 36 21.18 4.09 20.75
CA PRO A 36 20.81 3.62 22.06
C PRO A 36 19.31 3.76 22.27
N LEU A 37 18.60 2.63 22.34
CA LEU A 37 17.16 2.58 22.55
C LEU A 37 16.84 1.78 23.81
N ALA A 38 16.22 2.43 24.81
CA ALA A 38 15.77 1.79 26.04
C ALA A 38 14.29 1.41 25.99
N GLU A 39 13.49 2.22 25.30
CA GLU A 39 12.04 2.07 25.17
C GLU A 39 11.61 2.34 23.70
N PRO A 40 10.46 1.81 23.23
CA PRO A 40 9.92 2.15 21.94
C PRO A 40 9.58 3.65 21.86
N ILE A 41 9.90 4.27 20.72
CA ILE A 41 9.60 5.67 20.42
C ILE A 41 8.84 5.72 19.09
N SER A 42 7.77 6.50 19.03
CA SER A 42 7.03 6.76 17.79
C SER A 42 6.92 8.25 17.58
N GLU A 43 7.18 8.69 16.34
CA GLU A 43 7.11 10.10 15.94
C GLU A 43 6.36 10.24 14.63
N VAL A 44 5.64 11.36 14.47
CA VAL A 44 5.03 11.75 13.20
C VAL A 44 6.02 12.61 12.44
N VAL A 45 6.57 12.08 11.34
CA VAL A 45 7.48 12.83 10.48
C VAL A 45 6.70 13.91 9.73
N TRP A 46 5.52 13.53 9.19
CA TRP A 46 4.50 14.46 8.73
C TRP A 46 3.09 13.87 8.85
N GLU A 47 2.15 14.75 9.07
CA GLU A 47 0.74 14.42 9.20
C GLU A 47 0.14 13.96 7.86
N GLY A 48 -0.73 12.96 7.91
CA GLY A 48 -1.57 12.62 6.79
C GLY A 48 -2.72 13.62 6.58
N THR A 49 -3.11 13.80 5.33
CA THR A 49 -4.23 14.70 4.96
C THR A 49 -5.49 13.93 4.55
N GLY A 50 -5.39 12.61 4.40
CA GLY A 50 -6.49 11.74 4.03
C GLY A 50 -7.39 11.37 5.22
N PRO A 51 -8.27 10.36 5.05
CA PRO A 51 -9.15 9.85 6.10
C PRO A 51 -8.39 9.31 7.31
N ASP A 52 -9.05 9.36 8.47
CA ASP A 52 -8.55 8.72 9.69
C ASP A 52 -8.48 7.19 9.52
N LEU A 53 -7.44 6.57 10.08
CA LEU A 53 -7.36 5.13 10.17
C LEU A 53 -8.37 4.63 11.21
N ALA A 54 -9.12 3.58 10.85
CA ALA A 54 -10.13 3.01 11.72
C ALA A 54 -9.75 1.61 12.20
N GLU A 55 -9.92 1.35 13.50
CA GLU A 55 -9.67 0.04 14.10
C GLU A 55 -10.45 -1.08 13.39
N GLY A 56 -9.81 -2.23 13.19
CA GLY A 56 -10.39 -3.37 12.50
C GLY A 56 -10.54 -3.20 10.98
N ARG A 57 -10.01 -2.10 10.41
CA ARG A 57 -10.04 -1.86 8.96
C ARG A 57 -8.66 -2.12 8.35
N PRO A 58 -8.61 -2.43 7.04
CA PRO A 58 -7.34 -2.60 6.35
C PRO A 58 -6.55 -1.28 6.32
N VAL A 59 -5.24 -1.40 6.45
CA VAL A 59 -4.25 -0.35 6.19
C VAL A 59 -3.27 -0.85 5.15
N LEU A 60 -2.80 0.01 4.29
CA LEU A 60 -1.79 -0.28 3.29
C LEU A 60 -0.54 0.53 3.63
N LEU A 61 0.60 -0.16 3.78
CA LEU A 61 1.81 0.44 4.29
C LEU A 61 2.98 0.23 3.33
N ASP A 62 3.68 1.30 2.98
CA ASP A 62 5.08 1.20 2.62
C ASP A 62 5.94 1.31 3.87
N PHE A 63 7.06 0.60 3.89
CA PHE A 63 7.97 0.63 5.02
C PHE A 63 9.44 0.52 4.60
N TRP A 64 10.30 1.12 5.45
CA TRP A 64 11.76 1.04 5.40
C TRP A 64 12.25 0.64 6.77
N LEU A 65 12.93 -0.51 6.89
CA LEU A 65 13.39 -1.09 8.13
C LEU A 65 14.90 -1.24 8.13
N GLU A 66 15.56 -0.61 9.09
CA GLU A 66 17.01 -0.71 9.31
C GLU A 66 17.35 -1.34 10.67
N ASN A 67 18.51 -1.99 10.71
CA ASN A 67 19.18 -2.39 11.95
C ASN A 67 19.81 -1.15 12.58
N ALA A 68 19.32 -0.72 13.74
CA ALA A 68 19.80 0.48 14.41
C ALA A 68 21.21 0.34 15.05
N SER A 69 21.81 -0.87 14.98
CA SER A 69 23.18 -1.08 15.47
C SER A 69 24.23 -0.59 14.47
N ASP A 70 23.94 -0.66 13.17
CA ASP A 70 24.90 -0.40 12.09
C ASP A 70 24.31 0.35 10.87
N ALA A 71 23.02 0.72 10.94
CA ALA A 71 22.26 1.35 9.86
C ALA A 71 22.14 0.49 8.59
N SER A 72 22.29 -0.82 8.67
CA SER A 72 22.08 -1.70 7.53
C SER A 72 20.59 -1.86 7.23
N LEU A 73 20.22 -1.79 5.93
CA LEU A 73 18.87 -2.07 5.48
C LEU A 73 18.54 -3.55 5.74
N VAL A 74 17.44 -3.79 6.44
CA VAL A 74 16.94 -5.15 6.72
C VAL A 74 15.87 -5.53 5.70
N LYS A 75 14.91 -4.64 5.46
CA LYS A 75 13.81 -4.87 4.53
C LYS A 75 13.12 -3.56 4.17
N GLU A 76 12.55 -3.52 2.97
CA GLU A 76 11.74 -2.39 2.52
C GLU A 76 10.66 -2.87 1.52
N SER A 77 9.69 -2.02 1.21
CA SER A 77 8.59 -2.32 0.29
C SER A 77 8.58 -1.40 -0.94
N TYR A 78 9.34 -0.32 -0.94
CA TYR A 78 9.32 0.68 -2.01
C TYR A 78 9.79 0.14 -3.37
N SER A 79 10.68 -0.88 -3.37
CA SER A 79 11.15 -1.53 -4.60
C SER A 79 10.30 -2.74 -5.00
N SER A 80 9.30 -3.11 -4.22
CA SER A 80 8.47 -4.29 -4.46
C SER A 80 6.98 -3.96 -4.51
N SER A 81 6.30 -4.01 -3.38
CA SER A 81 4.88 -3.66 -3.24
C SER A 81 4.55 -3.33 -1.80
N PRO A 82 3.62 -2.39 -1.57
CA PRO A 82 3.17 -2.07 -0.22
C PRO A 82 2.49 -3.29 0.42
N THR A 83 2.53 -3.31 1.74
CA THR A 83 2.04 -4.44 2.55
C THR A 83 0.69 -4.09 3.15
N PRO A 84 -0.37 -4.83 2.80
CA PRO A 84 -1.66 -4.71 3.46
C PRO A 84 -1.63 -5.36 4.84
N ARG A 85 -2.24 -4.73 5.84
CA ARG A 85 -2.38 -5.19 7.21
C ARG A 85 -3.75 -4.82 7.74
N MET A 86 -4.19 -5.48 8.82
CA MET A 86 -5.38 -5.05 9.56
C MET A 86 -4.96 -4.15 10.71
N LEU A 87 -5.66 -3.04 10.92
CA LEU A 87 -5.39 -2.17 12.07
C LEU A 87 -5.93 -2.80 13.34
N THR A 88 -5.25 -3.82 13.82
CA THR A 88 -5.52 -4.53 15.06
C THR A 88 -4.22 -4.85 15.78
N GLU A 89 -4.25 -4.91 17.10
CA GLU A 89 -3.08 -5.32 17.89
C GLU A 89 -2.64 -6.76 17.59
N GLU A 90 -3.60 -7.64 17.24
CA GLU A 90 -3.32 -9.03 16.88
C GLU A 90 -2.47 -9.15 15.61
N ASP A 91 -2.76 -8.35 14.57
CA ASP A 91 -2.04 -8.40 13.30
C ASP A 91 -0.73 -7.60 13.31
N LEU A 92 -0.72 -6.44 13.96
CA LEU A 92 0.39 -5.48 13.94
C LEU A 92 1.37 -5.67 15.10
N GLY A 93 0.94 -6.29 16.18
CA GLY A 93 1.63 -6.21 17.46
C GLY A 93 1.44 -4.85 18.14
N LYS A 94 1.70 -4.81 19.45
CA LYS A 94 1.39 -3.67 20.31
C LYS A 94 2.02 -2.34 19.83
N ASP A 95 3.30 -2.38 19.48
CA ASP A 95 4.06 -1.13 19.21
C ASP A 95 3.64 -0.52 17.86
N LEU A 96 3.53 -1.33 16.80
CA LEU A 96 3.10 -0.84 15.48
C LEU A 96 1.63 -0.41 15.49
N TYR A 97 0.77 -1.14 16.20
CA TYR A 97 -0.62 -0.74 16.40
C TYR A 97 -0.72 0.61 17.10
N ALA A 98 0.06 0.84 18.17
CA ALA A 98 0.10 2.12 18.88
C ALA A 98 0.62 3.26 17.98
N THR A 99 1.60 2.98 17.12
CA THR A 99 2.16 3.95 16.17
C THR A 99 1.14 4.38 15.11
N LEU A 100 0.32 3.45 14.62
CA LEU A 100 -0.69 3.70 13.57
C LEU A 100 -2.03 4.21 14.11
N SER A 101 -2.36 3.91 15.37
CA SER A 101 -3.63 4.32 15.97
C SER A 101 -3.77 5.84 16.02
N GLY A 102 -4.91 6.34 15.51
CA GLY A 102 -5.21 7.77 15.44
C GLY A 102 -4.49 8.52 14.32
N GLN A 103 -3.77 7.81 13.45
CA GLN A 103 -3.13 8.41 12.28
C GLN A 103 -4.09 8.51 11.09
N LYS A 104 -3.63 9.18 10.04
CA LYS A 104 -4.38 9.40 8.80
C LYS A 104 -3.64 8.83 7.60
N VAL A 105 -4.39 8.51 6.56
CA VAL A 105 -3.83 8.21 5.25
C VAL A 105 -2.96 9.37 4.76
N GLY A 106 -1.79 9.05 4.22
CA GLY A 106 -0.78 10.00 3.77
C GLY A 106 0.25 10.40 4.84
N ALA A 107 0.14 9.89 6.08
CA ALA A 107 1.14 10.13 7.12
C ALA A 107 2.44 9.37 6.83
N ARG A 108 3.58 9.96 7.18
CA ARG A 108 4.87 9.27 7.37
C ARG A 108 5.21 9.25 8.85
N LEU A 109 5.51 8.06 9.34
CA LEU A 109 5.76 7.79 10.75
C LEU A 109 7.15 7.20 10.93
N LEU A 110 7.80 7.52 12.03
CA LEU A 110 9.04 6.91 12.49
C LEU A 110 8.72 6.07 13.72
N GLN A 111 9.16 4.82 13.71
CA GLN A 111 9.11 3.92 14.87
C GLN A 111 10.52 3.43 15.19
N LEU A 112 10.95 3.64 16.42
CA LEU A 112 12.21 3.15 16.97
C LEU A 112 11.87 2.06 17.99
N SER A 113 12.42 0.86 17.82
CA SER A 113 12.15 -0.26 18.72
C SER A 113 13.45 -0.82 19.27
N PRO A 114 13.58 -0.99 20.62
CA PRO A 114 14.74 -1.64 21.20
C PRO A 114 14.79 -3.13 20.82
N ALA A 115 15.97 -3.74 20.93
CA ALA A 115 16.10 -5.18 20.83
C ALA A 115 15.23 -5.86 21.90
N SER A 116 14.39 -6.82 21.48
CA SER A 116 13.47 -7.51 22.38
C SER A 116 13.21 -8.94 21.90
N GLU A 117 13.18 -9.88 22.83
CA GLU A 117 12.74 -11.25 22.54
C GLU A 117 11.27 -11.29 22.12
N ALA A 118 10.44 -10.34 22.59
CA ALA A 118 9.03 -10.24 22.24
C ALA A 118 8.80 -9.73 20.82
N SER A 119 9.69 -8.89 20.27
CA SER A 119 9.62 -8.38 18.89
C SER A 119 10.30 -9.30 17.88
N ALA A 120 10.81 -10.45 18.30
CA ALA A 120 11.59 -11.39 17.48
C ALA A 120 12.84 -10.74 16.81
N SER A 121 13.24 -9.55 17.26
CA SER A 121 14.42 -8.84 16.77
C SER A 121 15.52 -8.89 17.81
N SER A 122 16.67 -9.45 17.42
CA SER A 122 17.87 -9.52 18.26
C SER A 122 18.67 -8.20 18.32
N TYR A 123 18.24 -7.20 17.56
CA TYR A 123 18.85 -5.87 17.46
C TYR A 123 17.78 -4.77 17.51
N PRO A 124 18.15 -3.55 17.92
CA PRO A 124 17.23 -2.43 17.83
C PRO A 124 16.93 -2.07 16.37
N THR A 125 15.75 -1.52 16.09
CA THR A 125 15.30 -1.20 14.73
C THR A 125 14.87 0.25 14.59
N VAL A 126 15.11 0.79 13.39
CA VAL A 126 14.53 2.03 12.90
C VAL A 126 13.57 1.67 11.76
N THR A 127 12.31 2.04 11.90
CA THR A 127 11.29 1.77 10.88
C THR A 127 10.63 3.08 10.47
N VAL A 128 10.64 3.38 9.18
CA VAL A 128 9.82 4.45 8.60
C VAL A 128 8.62 3.81 7.90
N LEU A 129 7.44 4.38 8.12
CA LEU A 129 6.17 3.88 7.60
C LEU A 129 5.47 4.98 6.82
N ASP A 130 5.04 4.70 5.60
CA ASP A 130 4.10 5.54 4.84
C ASP A 130 2.73 4.87 4.83
N VAL A 131 1.71 5.62 5.22
CA VAL A 131 0.32 5.15 5.22
C VAL A 131 -0.32 5.48 3.88
N LEU A 132 -0.58 4.46 3.08
CA LEU A 132 -1.15 4.60 1.74
C LEU A 132 -2.68 4.51 1.74
N PRO A 133 -3.37 5.09 0.72
CA PRO A 133 -4.80 4.88 0.52
C PRO A 133 -5.14 3.40 0.29
N VAL A 134 -6.29 2.96 0.78
CA VAL A 134 -6.85 1.62 0.53
C VAL A 134 -8.01 1.65 -0.48
N ARG A 135 -8.27 2.80 -1.08
CA ARG A 135 -9.26 3.02 -2.14
C ARG A 135 -8.81 4.15 -3.06
N ALA A 136 -9.44 4.24 -4.22
CA ALA A 136 -9.20 5.34 -5.14
C ALA A 136 -9.45 6.71 -4.50
N ASP A 137 -8.60 7.68 -4.83
CA ASP A 137 -8.66 9.06 -4.36
C ASP A 137 -8.26 10.00 -5.51
N GLY A 138 -9.22 10.78 -6.01
CA GLY A 138 -9.00 11.65 -7.14
C GLY A 138 -10.28 12.36 -7.58
N GLU A 139 -10.24 12.89 -8.80
CA GLU A 139 -11.38 13.62 -9.38
C GLU A 139 -12.43 12.66 -10.01
N PRO A 140 -13.70 12.75 -9.63
CA PRO A 140 -14.76 11.95 -10.26
C PRO A 140 -14.89 12.23 -11.76
N VAL A 141 -15.07 11.17 -12.54
CA VAL A 141 -15.31 11.25 -13.99
C VAL A 141 -16.74 10.82 -14.30
N ALA A 142 -17.46 11.63 -15.07
CA ALA A 142 -18.81 11.29 -15.47
C ALA A 142 -18.81 10.00 -16.31
N PRO A 143 -19.65 8.99 -15.97
CA PRO A 143 -19.75 7.77 -16.75
C PRO A 143 -20.31 8.04 -18.14
N ARG A 144 -19.90 7.21 -19.12
CA ARG A 144 -20.47 7.26 -20.48
C ARG A 144 -21.88 6.71 -20.48
N GLU A 145 -22.69 7.23 -21.39
CA GLU A 145 -24.04 6.71 -21.64
C GLU A 145 -23.98 5.22 -22.03
N GLY A 146 -24.87 4.42 -21.47
CA GLY A 146 -24.95 2.98 -21.74
C GLY A 146 -24.05 2.11 -20.86
N MET A 147 -23.21 2.71 -20.01
CA MET A 147 -22.43 1.96 -19.02
C MET A 147 -23.23 1.70 -17.73
N PRO A 148 -22.99 0.56 -17.03
CA PRO A 148 -23.59 0.29 -15.73
C PRO A 148 -23.25 1.40 -14.72
N ALA A 149 -24.17 1.64 -13.81
CA ALA A 149 -23.91 2.56 -12.71
C ALA A 149 -23.17 1.85 -11.57
N VAL A 150 -22.12 2.50 -11.05
CA VAL A 150 -21.37 2.06 -9.88
C VAL A 150 -21.75 2.93 -8.70
N ALA A 151 -22.10 2.30 -7.58
CA ALA A 151 -22.27 2.97 -6.30
C ALA A 151 -21.29 2.38 -5.29
N LEU A 152 -20.74 3.23 -4.42
CA LEU A 152 -19.75 2.83 -3.40
C LEU A 152 -20.45 2.78 -2.05
N ALA A 153 -20.14 1.75 -1.26
CA ALA A 153 -20.47 1.67 0.15
C ALA A 153 -19.56 2.61 0.97
N ASP A 154 -19.83 2.76 2.27
CA ASP A 154 -19.06 3.64 3.16
C ASP A 154 -17.58 3.24 3.24
N ASP A 155 -17.30 1.95 3.08
CA ASP A 155 -15.93 1.42 3.06
C ASP A 155 -15.25 1.53 1.71
N GLY A 156 -15.97 1.91 0.66
CA GLY A 156 -15.47 2.01 -0.71
C GLY A 156 -15.82 0.82 -1.60
N ALA A 157 -16.37 -0.27 -1.05
CA ALA A 157 -16.76 -1.45 -1.83
C ALA A 157 -17.78 -1.08 -2.91
N PRO A 158 -17.50 -1.40 -4.20
CA PRO A 158 -18.41 -1.06 -5.28
C PRO A 158 -19.59 -2.03 -5.38
N SER A 159 -20.71 -1.52 -5.84
CA SER A 159 -21.85 -2.30 -6.32
C SER A 159 -22.20 -1.87 -7.73
N LEU A 160 -22.69 -2.79 -8.57
CA LEU A 160 -23.00 -2.55 -9.97
C LEU A 160 -24.51 -2.64 -10.21
N THR A 161 -25.07 -1.60 -10.82
CA THR A 161 -26.47 -1.62 -11.31
C THR A 161 -26.45 -1.80 -12.83
N PRO A 162 -26.96 -2.95 -13.37
CA PRO A 162 -27.00 -3.22 -14.79
C PRO A 162 -27.85 -2.19 -15.57
N THR A 163 -27.49 -1.93 -16.81
CA THR A 163 -28.25 -1.04 -17.69
C THR A 163 -29.44 -1.72 -18.34
N GLY A 164 -29.44 -3.07 -18.39
CA GLY A 164 -30.40 -3.84 -19.18
C GLY A 164 -30.18 -3.79 -20.71
N THR A 165 -29.09 -3.15 -21.17
CA THR A 165 -28.67 -3.12 -22.57
C THR A 165 -27.75 -4.28 -22.93
N GLU A 166 -27.58 -4.56 -24.22
CA GLU A 166 -26.56 -5.51 -24.66
C GLU A 166 -25.15 -5.00 -24.31
N PRO A 167 -24.27 -5.91 -23.88
CA PRO A 167 -22.90 -5.55 -23.55
C PRO A 167 -22.07 -5.17 -24.79
N PRO A 168 -21.00 -4.36 -24.63
CA PRO A 168 -20.06 -4.11 -25.72
C PRO A 168 -19.41 -5.40 -26.22
N GLY A 169 -19.15 -5.48 -27.52
CA GLY A 169 -18.43 -6.60 -28.14
C GLY A 169 -16.90 -6.51 -28.05
N GLU A 170 -16.40 -5.40 -27.54
CA GLU A 170 -14.96 -5.09 -27.40
C GLU A 170 -14.65 -4.73 -25.95
N LEU A 171 -13.36 -4.78 -25.58
CA LEU A 171 -12.89 -4.29 -24.29
C LEU A 171 -13.21 -2.80 -24.16
N VAL A 172 -13.87 -2.41 -23.07
CA VAL A 172 -14.15 -0.99 -22.79
C VAL A 172 -13.53 -0.59 -21.47
N VAL A 173 -12.78 0.49 -21.48
CA VAL A 173 -12.16 1.11 -20.32
C VAL A 173 -12.87 2.42 -20.02
N GLN A 174 -13.43 2.54 -18.80
CA GLN A 174 -14.15 3.71 -18.34
C GLN A 174 -13.57 4.18 -17.02
N PRO A 175 -12.79 5.27 -16.99
CA PRO A 175 -12.41 5.91 -15.74
C PRO A 175 -13.65 6.39 -14.98
N LEU A 176 -13.71 6.11 -13.68
CA LEU A 176 -14.74 6.57 -12.74
C LEU A 176 -14.18 7.64 -11.80
N VAL A 177 -12.89 7.48 -11.43
CA VAL A 177 -12.11 8.46 -10.67
C VAL A 177 -10.76 8.57 -11.37
N ARG A 178 -10.25 9.79 -11.51
CA ARG A 178 -8.91 10.07 -12.05
C ARG A 178 -7.98 10.41 -10.90
N GLY A 179 -7.04 9.51 -10.63
CA GLY A 179 -5.95 9.73 -9.67
C GLY A 179 -4.90 10.70 -10.19
N THR A 180 -3.98 11.08 -9.30
CA THR A 180 -2.89 12.03 -9.58
C THR A 180 -1.51 11.47 -9.24
N GLY A 181 -1.43 10.18 -8.84
CA GLY A 181 -0.17 9.52 -8.54
C GLY A 181 0.60 9.08 -9.78
N ASP A 182 1.58 8.21 -9.59
CA ASP A 182 2.42 7.67 -10.66
C ASP A 182 1.58 6.91 -11.69
N GLN A 183 1.99 6.99 -12.95
CA GLN A 183 1.34 6.26 -14.03
C GLN A 183 1.87 4.83 -14.09
N VAL A 184 0.95 3.89 -14.31
CA VAL A 184 1.27 2.48 -14.55
C VAL A 184 2.02 2.33 -15.87
N ALA A 185 3.17 1.68 -15.82
CA ALA A 185 3.96 1.31 -16.99
C ALA A 185 3.76 -0.18 -17.36
N GLU A 186 4.13 -0.52 -18.60
CA GLU A 186 4.15 -1.93 -18.99
C GLU A 186 5.11 -2.75 -18.13
N GLY A 187 4.68 -3.93 -17.69
CA GLY A 187 5.46 -4.84 -16.88
C GLY A 187 5.44 -4.54 -15.38
N ASP A 188 4.77 -3.47 -14.96
CA ASP A 188 4.66 -3.12 -13.55
C ASP A 188 3.94 -4.18 -12.72
N VAL A 189 4.23 -4.15 -11.43
CA VAL A 189 3.46 -4.81 -10.37
C VAL A 189 2.52 -3.77 -9.79
N ILE A 190 1.22 -4.05 -9.83
CA ILE A 190 0.18 -3.16 -9.33
C ILE A 190 -0.45 -3.69 -8.05
N THR A 191 -0.77 -2.80 -7.12
CA THR A 191 -1.59 -3.11 -5.94
C THR A 191 -2.95 -2.47 -6.12
N VAL A 192 -4.01 -3.28 -5.97
CA VAL A 192 -5.39 -2.88 -6.27
C VAL A 192 -6.38 -3.37 -5.22
N GLN A 193 -7.50 -2.66 -5.13
CA GLN A 193 -8.78 -3.19 -4.65
C GLN A 193 -9.70 -3.35 -5.87
N TYR A 194 -10.45 -4.44 -5.96
CA TYR A 194 -11.37 -4.62 -7.07
C TYR A 194 -12.59 -5.45 -6.70
N THR A 195 -13.61 -5.34 -7.52
CA THR A 195 -14.74 -6.28 -7.57
C THR A 195 -15.04 -6.62 -9.01
N GLY A 196 -15.18 -7.91 -9.31
CA GLY A 196 -15.65 -8.44 -10.59
C GLY A 196 -17.13 -8.75 -10.54
N PHE A 197 -17.87 -8.29 -11.56
CA PHE A 197 -19.32 -8.44 -11.69
C PHE A 197 -19.71 -9.09 -13.01
N VAL A 198 -20.85 -9.75 -13.05
CA VAL A 198 -21.48 -10.19 -14.30
C VAL A 198 -22.29 -9.02 -14.88
N TRP A 199 -22.04 -8.64 -16.13
CA TRP A 199 -22.71 -7.50 -16.80
C TRP A 199 -24.23 -7.54 -16.71
N GLY A 200 -24.81 -8.72 -17.00
CA GLY A 200 -26.28 -8.87 -17.14
C GLY A 200 -27.03 -8.84 -15.80
N THR A 201 -26.41 -9.28 -14.73
CA THR A 201 -27.04 -9.39 -13.40
C THR A 201 -26.53 -8.37 -12.39
N GLY A 202 -25.31 -7.86 -12.57
CA GLY A 202 -24.63 -7.04 -11.57
C GLY A 202 -24.18 -7.82 -10.33
N GLU A 203 -24.27 -9.16 -10.36
CA GLU A 203 -23.83 -10.01 -9.25
C GLU A 203 -22.30 -10.06 -9.19
N PRO A 204 -21.70 -9.87 -8.01
CA PRO A 204 -20.28 -10.01 -7.84
C PRO A 204 -19.89 -11.49 -7.86
N PHE A 205 -18.76 -11.83 -8.51
CA PHE A 205 -18.20 -13.16 -8.51
C PHE A 205 -16.84 -13.23 -7.80
N ASP A 206 -16.17 -12.09 -7.66
CA ASP A 206 -14.88 -11.97 -6.96
C ASP A 206 -14.71 -10.56 -6.40
N SER A 207 -14.12 -10.43 -5.22
CA SER A 207 -13.93 -9.12 -4.59
C SER A 207 -12.86 -9.15 -3.50
N THR A 208 -11.88 -8.26 -3.61
CA THR A 208 -10.89 -8.05 -2.55
C THR A 208 -11.49 -7.35 -1.33
N TRP A 209 -12.57 -6.60 -1.52
CA TRP A 209 -13.29 -5.95 -0.41
C TRP A 209 -13.92 -6.97 0.55
N THR A 210 -14.42 -8.08 0.02
CA THR A 210 -14.95 -9.20 0.83
C THR A 210 -13.83 -9.89 1.61
N ASN A 211 -12.64 -9.99 1.04
CA ASN A 211 -11.46 -10.56 1.67
C ASN A 211 -10.78 -9.59 2.64
N GLY A 212 -11.22 -8.33 2.65
CA GLY A 212 -10.78 -7.28 3.58
C GLY A 212 -9.36 -6.77 3.34
N SER A 213 -8.76 -7.01 2.16
CA SER A 213 -7.36 -6.63 1.92
C SER A 213 -7.09 -6.37 0.43
N PRO A 214 -6.36 -5.29 0.09
CA PRO A 214 -5.80 -5.11 -1.24
C PRO A 214 -4.94 -6.31 -1.67
N THR A 215 -4.81 -6.50 -2.96
CA THR A 215 -3.99 -7.56 -3.54
C THR A 215 -3.05 -7.01 -4.60
N THR A 216 -2.00 -7.77 -4.89
CA THR A 216 -0.94 -7.37 -5.81
C THR A 216 -0.88 -8.33 -6.99
N PHE A 217 -0.79 -7.78 -8.21
CA PHE A 217 -0.68 -8.53 -9.45
C PHE A 217 0.50 -8.02 -10.28
N ARG A 218 1.14 -8.93 -11.00
CA ARG A 218 1.93 -8.54 -12.17
C ARG A 218 0.96 -8.17 -13.28
N LEU A 219 1.11 -6.99 -13.85
CA LEU A 219 0.16 -6.50 -14.86
C LEU A 219 0.05 -7.43 -16.09
N ASP A 220 1.16 -8.10 -16.44
CA ASP A 220 1.21 -9.04 -17.55
C ASP A 220 0.41 -10.33 -17.32
N ASP A 221 0.05 -10.67 -16.08
CA ASP A 221 -0.69 -11.90 -15.75
C ASP A 221 -2.19 -11.78 -16.08
N VAL A 222 -2.70 -10.53 -16.26
CA VAL A 222 -4.11 -10.28 -16.57
C VAL A 222 -4.23 -9.40 -17.82
N PRO A 223 -4.29 -9.98 -19.02
CA PRO A 223 -4.24 -9.25 -20.29
C PRO A 223 -5.25 -8.11 -20.41
N ALA A 224 -6.48 -8.31 -19.92
CA ALA A 224 -7.50 -7.27 -19.93
C ALA A 224 -7.13 -6.05 -19.04
N TRP A 225 -6.47 -6.30 -17.92
CA TRP A 225 -6.02 -5.25 -17.03
C TRP A 225 -4.78 -4.54 -17.58
N LYS A 226 -3.88 -5.27 -18.24
CA LYS A 226 -2.74 -4.66 -18.92
C LYS A 226 -3.20 -3.61 -19.92
N GLU A 227 -4.15 -3.96 -20.80
CA GLU A 227 -4.67 -3.01 -21.78
C GLU A 227 -5.45 -1.86 -21.14
N ALA A 228 -6.14 -2.11 -20.02
CA ALA A 228 -6.99 -1.13 -19.36
C ALA A 228 -6.23 -0.18 -18.42
N LEU A 229 -5.17 -0.66 -17.76
CA LEU A 229 -4.53 0.06 -16.65
C LEU A 229 -3.19 0.72 -17.00
N VAL A 230 -2.52 0.33 -18.09
CA VAL A 230 -1.34 1.07 -18.57
C VAL A 230 -1.72 2.53 -18.81
N GLU A 231 -0.86 3.46 -18.39
CA GLU A 231 -1.06 4.91 -18.40
C GLU A 231 -2.14 5.45 -17.44
N GLN A 232 -2.86 4.58 -16.69
CA GLN A 232 -3.69 5.06 -15.59
C GLN A 232 -2.81 5.50 -14.41
N ALA A 233 -3.25 6.55 -13.72
CA ALA A 233 -2.52 7.05 -12.55
C ALA A 233 -2.97 6.34 -11.26
N VAL A 234 -2.06 6.11 -10.33
CA VAL A 234 -2.38 5.68 -8.97
C VAL A 234 -3.38 6.64 -8.33
N GLY A 235 -4.34 6.09 -7.59
CA GLY A 235 -5.51 6.81 -7.08
C GLY A 235 -6.72 6.77 -8.01
N SER A 236 -6.58 6.24 -9.24
CA SER A 236 -7.71 6.07 -10.16
C SER A 236 -8.63 4.93 -9.75
N GLN A 237 -9.93 5.08 -10.07
CA GLN A 237 -10.89 3.99 -10.15
C GLN A 237 -11.31 3.79 -11.60
N VAL A 238 -11.19 2.57 -12.09
CA VAL A 238 -11.44 2.23 -13.50
C VAL A 238 -12.46 1.10 -13.59
N MET A 239 -13.50 1.30 -14.38
CA MET A 239 -14.39 0.22 -14.82
C MET A 239 -13.83 -0.38 -16.11
N VAL A 240 -13.66 -1.70 -16.13
CA VAL A 240 -13.19 -2.47 -17.29
C VAL A 240 -14.26 -3.47 -17.68
N VAL A 241 -14.86 -3.29 -18.87
CA VAL A 241 -15.85 -4.22 -19.42
C VAL A 241 -15.14 -5.19 -20.35
N VAL A 242 -15.16 -6.48 -20.01
CA VAL A 242 -14.44 -7.54 -20.73
C VAL A 242 -15.43 -8.47 -21.39
N PRO A 243 -15.52 -8.47 -22.74
CA PRO A 243 -16.40 -9.38 -23.47
C PRO A 243 -15.90 -10.83 -23.41
N PRO A 244 -16.78 -11.83 -23.63
CA PRO A 244 -16.42 -13.26 -23.50
C PRO A 244 -15.37 -13.73 -24.49
N THR A 245 -15.11 -12.98 -25.54
CA THR A 245 -14.08 -13.25 -26.55
C THR A 245 -12.68 -12.82 -26.12
N TYR A 246 -12.57 -12.04 -25.04
CA TYR A 246 -11.30 -11.53 -24.55
C TYR A 246 -10.69 -12.48 -23.50
N PRO A 247 -9.39 -12.74 -23.54
CA PRO A 247 -8.75 -13.62 -22.57
C PRO A 247 -8.69 -12.99 -21.17
N LEU A 248 -9.20 -13.71 -20.18
CA LEU A 248 -9.22 -13.27 -18.77
C LEU A 248 -7.99 -13.71 -17.96
N GLY A 249 -7.07 -14.44 -18.59
CA GLY A 249 -5.91 -15.00 -17.89
C GLY A 249 -6.32 -15.95 -16.76
N ALA A 250 -5.73 -15.77 -15.59
CA ALA A 250 -5.94 -16.63 -14.42
C ALA A 250 -7.35 -16.54 -13.80
N THR A 251 -8.14 -15.53 -14.16
CA THR A 251 -9.51 -15.34 -13.65
C THR A 251 -10.58 -16.06 -14.47
N GLN A 252 -10.18 -16.80 -15.50
CA GLN A 252 -11.11 -17.53 -16.36
C GLN A 252 -11.66 -18.78 -15.63
N SER A 253 -12.99 -18.84 -15.45
CA SER A 253 -13.69 -20.00 -14.90
C SER A 253 -14.76 -20.51 -15.89
N GLU A 254 -15.19 -21.77 -15.73
CA GLU A 254 -16.28 -22.33 -16.55
C GLU A 254 -17.61 -21.58 -16.33
N GLU A 255 -17.84 -21.08 -15.10
CA GLU A 255 -19.07 -20.35 -14.74
C GLU A 255 -19.15 -18.98 -15.42
N LEU A 256 -18.02 -18.34 -15.71
CA LEU A 256 -17.91 -17.05 -16.40
C LEU A 256 -17.83 -17.21 -17.93
N SER A 257 -17.76 -18.46 -18.40
CA SER A 257 -17.64 -18.74 -19.84
C SER A 257 -18.86 -18.21 -20.61
N GLY A 258 -18.60 -17.41 -21.66
CA GLY A 258 -19.65 -16.82 -22.48
C GLY A 258 -20.33 -15.61 -21.87
N GLN A 259 -19.92 -15.14 -20.70
CA GLN A 259 -20.45 -13.95 -20.06
C GLN A 259 -19.55 -12.73 -20.29
N THR A 260 -20.14 -11.55 -20.45
CA THR A 260 -19.43 -10.28 -20.33
C THR A 260 -19.29 -9.96 -18.85
N ILE A 261 -18.09 -9.64 -18.42
CA ILE A 261 -17.80 -9.30 -17.04
C ILE A 261 -17.33 -7.85 -16.90
N VAL A 262 -17.53 -7.29 -15.74
CA VAL A 262 -17.13 -5.92 -15.41
C VAL A 262 -16.26 -5.94 -14.18
N PHE A 263 -15.07 -5.41 -14.29
CA PHE A 263 -14.25 -5.11 -13.10
C PHE A 263 -14.38 -3.64 -12.74
N VAL A 264 -14.51 -3.35 -11.45
CA VAL A 264 -14.30 -2.01 -10.88
C VAL A 264 -13.03 -2.10 -10.05
N ILE A 265 -12.01 -1.36 -10.44
CA ILE A 265 -10.64 -1.49 -9.94
C ILE A 265 -10.17 -0.15 -9.38
N ASP A 266 -9.79 -0.14 -8.13
CA ASP A 266 -9.08 0.96 -7.47
C ASP A 266 -7.57 0.70 -7.57
N LEU A 267 -6.83 1.57 -8.23
CA LEU A 267 -5.39 1.47 -8.40
C LEU A 267 -4.68 2.17 -7.24
N LEU A 268 -4.07 1.39 -6.35
CA LEU A 268 -3.53 1.88 -5.08
C LEU A 268 -2.02 2.13 -5.11
N ALA A 269 -1.28 1.33 -5.87
CA ALA A 269 0.15 1.50 -6.08
C ALA A 269 0.58 0.86 -7.39
N THR A 270 1.69 1.33 -7.94
CA THR A 270 2.42 0.72 -9.05
C THR A 270 3.91 0.70 -8.73
N ARG A 271 4.59 -0.38 -9.12
CA ARG A 271 6.04 -0.54 -8.94
C ARG A 271 6.63 -1.20 -10.17
N SER A 272 7.62 -0.56 -10.75
CA SER A 272 8.40 -1.19 -11.82
C SER A 272 9.33 -2.23 -11.19
N PRO A 273 9.32 -3.48 -11.68
CA PRO A 273 10.24 -4.50 -11.17
C PRO A 273 11.68 -4.02 -11.34
N ALA A 274 12.51 -4.24 -10.31
CA ALA A 274 13.93 -3.97 -10.43
C ALA A 274 14.51 -4.74 -11.65
N PRO A 275 15.42 -4.14 -12.43
CA PRO A 275 16.09 -4.85 -13.50
C PRO A 275 16.67 -6.17 -12.97
N ALA A 276 16.54 -7.26 -13.72
CA ALA A 276 17.00 -8.59 -13.30
C ALA A 276 18.50 -8.66 -12.96
N ASP A 277 19.28 -7.65 -13.42
CA ASP A 277 20.72 -7.49 -13.17
C ASP A 277 21.04 -6.42 -12.10
N ALA A 278 20.03 -5.87 -11.39
CA ALA A 278 20.30 -4.92 -10.33
C ALA A 278 20.99 -5.64 -9.17
N PRO A 279 22.15 -5.14 -8.67
CA PRO A 279 22.79 -5.71 -7.51
C PRO A 279 21.82 -5.60 -6.31
N ASP A 280 21.70 -6.70 -5.56
CA ASP A 280 20.93 -6.74 -4.32
C ASP A 280 21.40 -5.61 -3.39
N PRO A 281 20.56 -4.63 -3.03
CA PRO A 281 20.97 -3.54 -2.15
C PRO A 281 21.48 -4.03 -0.79
N ALA A 282 21.08 -5.23 -0.34
CA ALA A 282 21.63 -5.86 0.85
C ALA A 282 23.07 -6.41 0.66
N ALA A 283 23.53 -6.60 -0.59
CA ALA A 283 24.85 -7.13 -0.87
C ALA A 283 25.96 -6.07 -0.91
N THR A 284 25.62 -4.77 -0.93
CA THR A 284 26.59 -3.66 -1.03
C THR A 284 27.14 -3.16 0.31
N ALA A 285 26.66 -3.71 1.44
CA ALA A 285 27.15 -3.36 2.78
C ALA A 285 28.32 -4.28 3.23
N VAL A 286 29.38 -4.39 2.44
CA VAL A 286 30.65 -4.93 2.93
C VAL A 286 31.57 -3.73 3.20
N PRO A 287 31.92 -3.43 4.47
CA PRO A 287 32.94 -2.45 4.74
C PRO A 287 34.29 -3.00 4.23
N GLU A 288 34.90 -2.32 3.25
CA GLU A 288 36.32 -2.49 2.98
C GLU A 288 37.10 -2.02 4.21
N GLY A 289 37.53 -2.99 5.01
CA GLY A 289 38.45 -2.76 6.09
C GLY A 289 39.88 -2.97 5.60
N GLU A 290 40.70 -1.98 5.70
CA GLU A 290 42.11 -2.00 6.02
C GLU A 290 42.46 -0.84 6.94
#